data_c8e3fa4b3b055ff778cbc9ba30d0affc
#
_entry.id   c8e3fa4b3b055ff778cbc9ba30d0affc
#
_cell.length_a   1.000
_cell.length_b   1.000
_cell.length_c   1.000
_cell.angle_alpha   90.00
_cell.angle_beta   90.00
_cell.angle_gamma   90.00
#
_symmetry.space_group_name_H-M   'P 1'
#
loop_
_entity.id
_entity.type
_entity.pdbx_description
1 polymer ?
#
loop_
_entity_poly.entity_id
_entity_poly.type
_entity_poly.pdbx_seq_one_letter_code
_entity_poly.pdbx_strand_id
1 'polypeptide(L)'
;GLLAALLAARPLRALWERRAGVVQLSYGERRTVSHAAGLTVLEMSRLADIPHASVCGGRGRCSTCRVRVSSEDHAKLPPPSAEEQKVLARVGAPGNVRLACQLRPPAGRYRIVPLLPASVGPIEAYRRQPQAHGGEHYVAILFADLRGFTSISEGKLPYDVVFLLNRYFRATGQAIEAAGGRVDKFIGDGVMAIFGLTGEPRVACLQALDAARRMALALDDLNEAMSGDLDLPLRIGIGLHAGPAIVGEMGYERAAQITAIGDTVNTASRLEALSKEFGAELVVSQELLDGAGMDLPSAPRHDVEIRGRQGRLTVRALKKATDLTAMS
;
A
#
# COMPACT_ATOMS: atom_id res chain seq x y z
N GLY A 1 -2.82 26.46 -56.78
CA GLY A 1 -3.52 26.87 -55.55
C GLY A 1 -3.19 26.08 -54.29
N LEU A 2 -3.52 24.80 -54.22
CA LEU A 2 -3.41 24.02 -52.96
C LEU A 2 -1.96 23.78 -52.51
N LEU A 3 -1.03 23.55 -53.44
CA LEU A 3 0.39 23.32 -53.14
C LEU A 3 1.09 24.57 -52.56
N ALA A 4 0.73 25.75 -53.06
CA ALA A 4 1.26 27.02 -52.57
C ALA A 4 0.75 27.35 -51.15
N ALA A 5 -0.51 26.99 -50.83
CA ALA A 5 -1.09 27.14 -49.50
C ALA A 5 -0.42 26.18 -48.47
N LEU A 6 -0.12 24.95 -48.85
CA LEU A 6 0.59 23.97 -48.04
C LEU A 6 2.06 24.37 -47.79
N LEU A 7 2.73 24.96 -48.80
CA LEU A 7 4.11 25.43 -48.64
C LEU A 7 4.19 26.70 -47.79
N ALA A 8 3.17 27.60 -47.82
CA ALA A 8 3.09 28.77 -46.97
C ALA A 8 2.68 28.44 -45.50
N ALA A 9 1.94 27.38 -45.29
CA ALA A 9 1.54 26.94 -43.97
C ALA A 9 2.73 26.44 -43.10
N ARG A 10 3.78 25.88 -43.72
CA ARG A 10 4.97 25.39 -43.01
C ARG A 10 5.75 26.49 -42.28
N PRO A 11 6.15 27.61 -42.93
CA PRO A 11 6.87 28.68 -42.26
C PRO A 11 6.00 29.44 -41.23
N LEU A 12 4.71 29.58 -41.49
CA LEU A 12 3.76 30.18 -40.54
C LEU A 12 3.61 29.33 -39.29
N ARG A 13 3.56 28.00 -39.44
CA ARG A 13 3.57 27.06 -38.30
C ARG A 13 4.88 27.12 -37.54
N ALA A 14 6.02 27.16 -38.21
CA ALA A 14 7.33 27.27 -37.56
C ALA A 14 7.51 28.60 -36.82
N LEU A 15 6.97 29.71 -37.33
CA LEU A 15 6.94 31.00 -36.65
C LEU A 15 6.03 30.98 -35.41
N TRP A 16 4.90 30.32 -35.50
CA TRP A 16 3.96 30.16 -34.40
C TRP A 16 4.55 29.26 -33.29
N GLU A 17 5.18 28.15 -33.65
CA GLU A 17 5.88 27.26 -32.73
C GLU A 17 7.04 27.95 -31.99
N ARG A 18 7.78 28.85 -32.68
CA ARG A 18 8.81 29.69 -32.05
C ARG A 18 8.24 30.73 -31.09
N ARG A 19 7.03 31.24 -31.32
CA ARG A 19 6.37 32.19 -30.41
C ARG A 19 5.67 31.52 -29.25
N ALA A 20 5.20 30.29 -29.39
CA ALA A 20 4.50 29.54 -28.36
C ALA A 20 5.40 29.10 -27.23
N GLY A 21 6.72 29.10 -27.43
CA GLY A 21 7.70 28.62 -26.43
C GLY A 21 7.78 27.10 -26.36
N VAL A 22 8.67 26.60 -25.53
CA VAL A 22 8.94 25.15 -25.40
C VAL A 22 8.43 24.61 -24.06
N VAL A 23 7.74 23.50 -24.11
CA VAL A 23 7.36 22.70 -22.95
C VAL A 23 8.33 21.56 -22.83
N GLN A 24 8.92 21.41 -21.65
CA GLN A 24 9.81 20.31 -21.31
C GLN A 24 9.18 19.44 -20.25
N LEU A 25 8.93 18.16 -20.58
CA LEU A 25 8.34 17.18 -19.69
C LEU A 25 9.42 16.18 -19.22
N SER A 26 9.60 16.05 -17.92
CA SER A 26 10.49 15.05 -17.31
C SER A 26 9.65 13.91 -16.75
N TYR A 27 9.90 12.69 -17.22
CA TYR A 27 9.28 11.43 -16.78
C TYR A 27 10.23 10.70 -15.85
N GLY A 28 10.08 10.94 -14.55
CA GLY A 28 11.06 10.49 -13.54
C GLY A 28 12.44 11.13 -13.75
N GLU A 29 13.50 10.41 -13.38
CA GLU A 29 14.87 10.93 -13.46
C GLU A 29 15.56 10.69 -14.83
N ARG A 30 15.01 9.83 -15.68
CA ARG A 30 15.73 9.27 -16.83
C ARG A 30 15.30 9.77 -18.20
N ARG A 31 14.14 10.37 -18.33
CA ARG A 31 13.64 10.74 -19.66
C ARG A 31 13.00 12.14 -19.67
N THR A 32 13.56 13.02 -20.46
CA THR A 32 13.04 14.36 -20.67
C THR A 32 12.75 14.56 -22.16
N VAL A 33 11.58 15.12 -22.48
CA VAL A 33 11.16 15.42 -23.82
C VAL A 33 10.79 16.90 -23.94
N SER A 34 11.00 17.48 -25.13
CA SER A 34 10.76 18.89 -25.40
C SER A 34 9.90 19.03 -26.67
N HIS A 35 8.80 19.77 -26.56
CA HIS A 35 7.88 20.05 -27.66
C HIS A 35 7.41 21.50 -27.63
N ALA A 36 6.90 22.00 -28.74
CA ALA A 36 6.24 23.30 -28.78
C ALA A 36 5.02 23.31 -27.86
N ALA A 37 4.76 24.44 -27.20
CA ALA A 37 3.55 24.62 -26.41
C ALA A 37 2.28 24.50 -27.27
N GLY A 38 1.16 24.04 -26.65
CA GLY A 38 -0.10 23.82 -27.33
C GLY A 38 -0.47 22.35 -27.53
N LEU A 39 0.48 21.42 -27.40
CA LEU A 39 0.20 19.98 -27.36
C LEU A 39 -0.27 19.55 -25.97
N THR A 40 -1.11 18.52 -25.91
CA THR A 40 -1.43 17.86 -24.67
C THR A 40 -0.25 16.99 -24.20
N VAL A 41 -0.17 16.74 -22.89
CA VAL A 41 0.82 15.83 -22.33
C VAL A 41 0.77 14.45 -23.00
N LEU A 42 -0.43 13.95 -23.32
CA LEU A 42 -0.59 12.66 -24.01
C LEU A 42 -0.03 12.69 -25.44
N GLU A 43 -0.27 13.78 -26.18
CA GLU A 43 0.29 13.96 -27.54
C GLU A 43 1.82 14.01 -27.49
N MET A 44 2.40 14.75 -26.53
CA MET A 44 3.85 14.82 -26.35
C MET A 44 4.45 13.45 -25.97
N SER A 45 3.76 12.69 -25.10
CA SER A 45 4.18 11.31 -24.76
C SER A 45 4.24 10.42 -25.99
N ARG A 46 3.20 10.47 -26.84
CA ARG A 46 3.11 9.66 -28.08
C ARG A 46 4.17 10.05 -29.10
N LEU A 47 4.39 11.33 -29.29
CA LEU A 47 5.44 11.83 -30.21
C LEU A 47 6.86 11.43 -29.78
N ALA A 48 7.05 11.18 -28.51
CA ALA A 48 8.33 10.77 -27.93
C ALA A 48 8.43 9.25 -27.68
N ASP A 49 7.48 8.46 -28.21
CA ASP A 49 7.39 7.01 -28.00
C ASP A 49 7.45 6.62 -26.51
N ILE A 50 6.80 7.43 -25.65
CA ILE A 50 6.63 7.11 -24.24
C ILE A 50 5.31 6.37 -24.08
N PRO A 51 5.33 5.11 -23.62
CA PRO A 51 4.12 4.34 -23.36
C PRO A 51 3.21 5.06 -22.37
N HIS A 52 1.96 5.34 -22.75
CA HIS A 52 1.00 6.08 -21.94
C HIS A 52 -0.40 5.50 -22.10
N ALA A 53 -1.01 5.11 -20.99
CA ALA A 53 -2.37 4.58 -21.00
C ALA A 53 -3.38 5.60 -21.53
N SER A 54 -4.25 5.19 -22.44
CA SER A 54 -5.34 6.05 -22.93
C SER A 54 -6.46 5.25 -23.59
N VAL A 55 -7.19 4.46 -22.82
CA VAL A 55 -8.24 3.54 -23.29
C VAL A 55 -9.31 4.22 -24.16
N CYS A 56 -9.69 5.46 -23.85
CA CYS A 56 -10.65 6.20 -24.69
C CYS A 56 -10.02 6.90 -25.90
N GLY A 57 -8.73 6.70 -26.17
CA GLY A 57 -8.02 7.34 -27.28
C GLY A 57 -7.73 8.83 -27.08
N GLY A 58 -7.83 9.37 -25.88
CA GLY A 58 -7.55 10.79 -25.58
C GLY A 58 -8.79 11.69 -25.53
N ARG A 59 -9.99 11.11 -25.45
CA ARG A 59 -11.28 11.87 -25.51
C ARG A 59 -11.74 12.44 -24.16
N GLY A 60 -10.93 12.41 -23.09
CA GLY A 60 -11.30 12.93 -21.77
C GLY A 60 -12.39 12.15 -21.05
N ARG A 61 -12.75 10.91 -21.47
CA ARG A 61 -13.90 10.15 -20.95
C ARG A 61 -13.51 9.09 -19.92
N CYS A 62 -12.32 8.56 -20.08
CA CYS A 62 -11.81 7.52 -19.17
C CYS A 62 -10.88 8.03 -18.15
N SER A 63 -10.34 7.76 -17.28
CA SER A 63 -9.31 8.30 -16.38
C SER A 63 -7.94 7.64 -16.56
N THR A 64 -7.76 6.79 -17.56
CA THR A 64 -6.57 5.95 -17.67
C THR A 64 -5.29 6.73 -18.01
N CYS A 65 -5.42 7.90 -18.64
CA CYS A 65 -4.29 8.77 -18.95
C CYS A 65 -3.87 9.71 -17.80
N ARG A 66 -4.18 9.35 -16.56
CA ARG A 66 -3.83 10.18 -15.39
C ARG A 66 -2.32 10.32 -15.24
N VAL A 67 -1.90 11.56 -14.99
CA VAL A 67 -0.52 11.89 -14.61
C VAL A 67 -0.54 12.65 -13.30
N ARG A 68 0.43 12.40 -12.45
CA ARG A 68 0.73 13.26 -11.31
C ARG A 68 1.72 14.30 -11.74
N VAL A 69 1.46 15.55 -11.38
CA VAL A 69 2.37 16.67 -11.56
C VAL A 69 3.01 17.00 -10.22
N SER A 70 4.30 17.37 -10.20
CA SER A 70 4.94 17.79 -8.95
C SER A 70 4.20 19.01 -8.37
N SER A 71 4.19 19.14 -7.04
CA SER A 71 3.46 20.23 -6.36
C SER A 71 3.92 21.61 -6.81
N GLU A 72 5.22 21.79 -7.03
CA GLU A 72 5.81 23.03 -7.52
C GLU A 72 5.38 23.37 -8.95
N ASP A 73 5.21 22.36 -9.79
CA ASP A 73 4.86 22.54 -11.21
C ASP A 73 3.36 22.64 -11.40
N HIS A 74 2.57 22.03 -10.52
CA HIS A 74 1.10 22.08 -10.57
C HIS A 74 0.55 23.51 -10.44
N ALA A 75 1.16 24.33 -9.60
CA ALA A 75 0.77 25.72 -9.41
C ALA A 75 0.91 26.60 -10.68
N LYS A 76 1.74 26.16 -11.64
CA LYS A 76 1.97 26.86 -12.93
C LYS A 76 1.00 26.45 -14.02
N LEU A 77 0.17 25.43 -13.77
CA LEU A 77 -0.74 24.87 -14.75
C LEU A 77 -2.10 25.56 -14.76
N PRO A 78 -2.77 25.62 -15.91
CA PRO A 78 -4.15 26.09 -15.95
C PRO A 78 -5.06 25.15 -15.16
N PRO A 79 -6.16 25.66 -14.57
CA PRO A 79 -7.11 24.81 -13.87
C PRO A 79 -7.69 23.75 -14.83
N PRO A 80 -8.10 22.58 -14.29
CA PRO A 80 -8.74 21.55 -15.09
C PRO A 80 -10.09 22.03 -15.65
N SER A 81 -10.45 21.60 -16.85
CA SER A 81 -11.77 21.87 -17.43
C SER A 81 -12.88 21.19 -16.62
N ALA A 82 -14.13 21.61 -16.80
CA ALA A 82 -15.27 21.01 -16.11
C ALA A 82 -15.41 19.50 -16.42
N GLU A 83 -15.12 19.10 -17.66
CA GLU A 83 -15.11 17.69 -18.11
C GLU A 83 -13.99 16.91 -17.42
N GLU A 84 -12.78 17.49 -17.36
CA GLU A 84 -11.65 16.88 -16.67
C GLU A 84 -11.95 16.70 -15.17
N GLN A 85 -12.53 17.74 -14.53
CA GLN A 85 -12.91 17.67 -13.10
C GLN A 85 -13.91 16.56 -12.82
N LYS A 86 -14.95 16.38 -13.66
CA LYS A 86 -15.93 15.29 -13.50
C LYS A 86 -15.26 13.91 -13.54
N VAL A 87 -14.31 13.74 -14.45
CA VAL A 87 -13.60 12.47 -14.60
C VAL A 87 -12.67 12.22 -13.41
N LEU A 88 -11.93 13.24 -12.95
CA LEU A 88 -11.04 13.17 -11.81
C LEU A 88 -11.81 12.91 -10.51
N ALA A 89 -12.93 13.61 -10.29
CA ALA A 89 -13.80 13.43 -9.12
C ALA A 89 -14.40 12.00 -9.05
N ARG A 90 -14.81 11.45 -10.20
CA ARG A 90 -15.36 10.08 -10.27
C ARG A 90 -14.39 9.03 -9.73
N VAL A 91 -13.09 9.23 -9.92
CA VAL A 91 -12.06 8.29 -9.46
C VAL A 91 -11.38 8.72 -8.17
N GLY A 92 -11.85 9.79 -7.53
CA GLY A 92 -11.27 10.30 -6.28
C GLY A 92 -9.82 10.77 -6.42
N ALA A 93 -9.47 11.36 -7.59
CA ALA A 93 -8.09 11.76 -7.85
C ALA A 93 -7.66 12.95 -6.96
N PRO A 94 -6.44 12.92 -6.38
CA PRO A 94 -5.88 14.06 -5.66
C PRO A 94 -5.73 15.31 -6.53
N GLY A 95 -5.68 16.51 -5.92
CA GLY A 95 -5.64 17.79 -6.62
C GLY A 95 -4.45 17.98 -7.58
N ASN A 96 -3.34 17.31 -7.35
CA ASN A 96 -2.15 17.36 -8.21
C ASN A 96 -2.16 16.33 -9.36
N VAL A 97 -3.27 15.62 -9.55
CA VAL A 97 -3.45 14.68 -10.66
C VAL A 97 -4.24 15.35 -11.77
N ARG A 98 -3.82 15.15 -13.01
CA ARG A 98 -4.42 15.70 -14.22
C ARG A 98 -4.62 14.60 -15.27
N LEU A 99 -5.52 14.84 -16.22
CA LEU A 99 -5.65 13.97 -17.38
C LEU A 99 -4.66 14.40 -18.47
N ALA A 100 -3.70 13.55 -18.81
CA ALA A 100 -2.69 13.87 -19.82
C ALA A 100 -3.29 14.26 -21.19
N CYS A 101 -4.46 13.73 -21.53
CA CYS A 101 -5.16 14.06 -22.78
C CYS A 101 -5.89 15.41 -22.76
N GLN A 102 -6.06 16.02 -21.59
CA GLN A 102 -6.69 17.34 -21.46
C GLN A 102 -5.69 18.41 -21.06
N LEU A 103 -4.63 18.04 -20.35
CA LEU A 103 -3.62 18.96 -19.87
C LEU A 103 -2.74 19.48 -21.02
N ARG A 104 -2.83 20.80 -21.29
CA ARG A 104 -1.97 21.56 -22.19
C ARG A 104 -1.12 22.51 -21.35
N PRO A 105 0.10 22.11 -20.97
CA PRO A 105 0.94 22.98 -20.15
C PRO A 105 1.43 24.19 -20.97
N PRO A 106 1.55 25.38 -20.37
CA PRO A 106 2.24 26.51 -20.98
C PRO A 106 3.74 26.24 -21.11
N ALA A 107 4.48 27.09 -21.84
CA ALA A 107 5.92 26.97 -21.96
C ALA A 107 6.58 26.92 -20.56
N GLY A 108 7.47 25.96 -20.36
CA GLY A 108 8.09 25.71 -19.06
C GLY A 108 8.57 24.29 -18.88
N ARG A 109 9.08 24.00 -17.68
CA ARG A 109 9.56 22.67 -17.28
C ARG A 109 8.57 22.07 -16.28
N TYR A 110 8.21 20.79 -16.50
CA TYR A 110 7.24 20.08 -15.67
C TYR A 110 7.72 18.67 -15.41
N ARG A 111 7.66 18.24 -14.13
CA ARG A 111 7.89 16.85 -13.73
C ARG A 111 6.57 16.14 -13.63
N ILE A 112 6.41 15.07 -14.37
CA ILE A 112 5.19 14.28 -14.43
C ILE A 112 5.48 12.79 -14.25
N VAL A 113 4.49 12.08 -13.70
CA VAL A 113 4.53 10.63 -13.51
C VAL A 113 3.21 10.06 -14.02
N PRO A 114 3.22 9.22 -15.08
CA PRO A 114 2.05 8.44 -15.48
C PRO A 114 1.64 7.50 -14.34
N LEU A 115 0.34 7.46 -14.04
CA LEU A 115 -0.16 6.73 -12.88
C LEU A 115 -0.63 5.31 -13.20
N LEU A 116 -0.76 4.98 -14.47
CA LEU A 116 -1.20 3.67 -14.93
C LEU A 116 -0.26 3.15 -16.02
N PRO A 117 0.02 1.85 -16.04
CA PRO A 117 0.81 1.23 -17.10
C PRO A 117 0.07 1.35 -18.44
N ALA A 118 0.82 1.39 -19.54
CA ALA A 118 0.24 1.52 -20.89
C ALA A 118 -0.68 0.35 -21.27
N SER A 119 -0.49 -0.81 -20.63
CA SER A 119 -1.28 -2.04 -20.85
C SER A 119 -2.62 -2.08 -20.13
N VAL A 120 -3.00 -1.01 -19.41
CA VAL A 120 -4.24 -0.97 -18.63
C VAL A 120 -5.50 -1.09 -19.52
N GLY A 121 -6.47 -1.89 -19.06
CA GLY A 121 -7.73 -2.15 -19.75
C GLY A 121 -8.88 -1.18 -19.38
N PRO A 122 -10.07 -1.36 -20.00
CA PRO A 122 -11.24 -0.51 -19.73
C PRO A 122 -11.78 -0.56 -18.31
N ILE A 123 -11.59 -1.66 -17.58
CA ILE A 123 -12.09 -1.85 -16.21
C ILE A 123 -11.44 -0.83 -15.28
N GLU A 124 -10.16 -0.59 -15.41
CA GLU A 124 -9.38 0.35 -14.59
C GLU A 124 -9.74 1.82 -14.84
N ALA A 125 -10.38 2.10 -16.00
CA ALA A 125 -10.85 3.45 -16.33
C ALA A 125 -11.93 3.97 -15.36
N TYR A 126 -12.68 3.05 -14.75
CA TYR A 126 -13.80 3.36 -13.85
C TYR A 126 -13.53 2.95 -12.40
N ARG A 127 -12.45 2.24 -12.15
CA ARG A 127 -12.09 1.81 -10.81
C ARG A 127 -11.74 3.03 -9.96
N ARG A 128 -12.52 3.27 -8.93
CA ARG A 128 -12.08 4.14 -7.84
C ARG A 128 -10.81 3.52 -7.28
N GLN A 129 -9.71 4.26 -7.35
CA GLN A 129 -8.46 3.86 -6.71
C GLN A 129 -8.30 4.72 -5.44
N PRO A 130 -8.85 4.29 -4.30
CA PRO A 130 -8.61 5.02 -3.06
C PRO A 130 -7.16 4.93 -2.61
N GLN A 131 -6.36 3.98 -3.14
CA GLN A 131 -5.12 3.57 -2.51
C GLN A 131 -3.90 3.34 -3.43
N ALA A 132 -4.04 3.51 -4.75
CA ALA A 132 -2.93 3.22 -5.70
C ALA A 132 -1.70 4.14 -5.56
N HIS A 133 -1.73 5.14 -4.71
CA HIS A 133 -0.70 6.17 -4.60
C HIS A 133 -0.20 6.42 -3.18
N GLY A 134 -0.25 5.42 -2.31
CA GLY A 134 0.26 5.54 -0.96
C GLY A 134 -0.31 6.76 -0.23
N GLY A 135 -1.38 6.59 0.53
CA GLY A 135 -1.89 7.58 1.46
C GLY A 135 -1.39 7.30 2.86
N GLU A 136 -1.26 8.34 3.69
CA GLU A 136 -1.08 8.15 5.12
C GLU A 136 -2.42 7.71 5.72
N HIS A 137 -2.42 6.56 6.38
CA HIS A 137 -3.56 5.97 7.06
C HIS A 137 -3.17 5.64 8.49
N TYR A 138 -4.09 5.80 9.43
CA TYR A 138 -3.94 5.22 10.75
C TYR A 138 -4.37 3.76 10.67
N VAL A 139 -3.42 2.85 10.89
CA VAL A 139 -3.62 1.40 10.77
C VAL A 139 -3.13 0.68 12.01
N ALA A 140 -3.72 -0.47 12.30
CA ALA A 140 -3.12 -1.43 13.21
C ALA A 140 -2.41 -2.52 12.38
N ILE A 141 -1.19 -2.86 12.79
CA ILE A 141 -0.33 -3.84 12.13
C ILE A 141 -0.12 -5.01 13.08
N LEU A 142 -0.28 -6.20 12.54
CA LEU A 142 0.01 -7.47 13.18
C LEU A 142 1.21 -8.14 12.49
N PHE A 143 2.19 -8.53 13.27
CA PHE A 143 3.18 -9.53 12.88
C PHE A 143 3.03 -10.75 13.77
N ALA A 144 3.15 -11.94 13.18
CA ALA A 144 3.18 -13.17 13.94
C ALA A 144 4.14 -14.16 13.28
N ASP A 145 4.82 -14.97 14.12
CA ASP A 145 5.82 -15.92 13.66
C ASP A 145 5.80 -17.20 14.52
N LEU A 146 6.10 -18.36 13.93
CA LEU A 146 6.15 -19.63 14.64
C LEU A 146 7.40 -19.70 15.52
N ARG A 147 7.24 -20.18 16.74
CA ARG A 147 8.35 -20.36 17.65
C ARG A 147 9.11 -21.66 17.40
N GLY A 148 10.41 -21.51 17.09
CA GLY A 148 11.30 -22.68 16.91
C GLY A 148 11.00 -23.47 15.64
N PHE A 149 10.41 -22.84 14.63
CA PHE A 149 10.07 -23.50 13.37
C PHE A 149 11.27 -24.15 12.68
N THR A 150 12.46 -23.53 12.72
CA THR A 150 13.69 -24.10 12.19
C THR A 150 13.96 -25.48 12.79
N SER A 151 13.85 -25.63 14.12
CA SER A 151 14.04 -26.91 14.80
C SER A 151 12.92 -27.92 14.48
N ILE A 152 11.68 -27.44 14.28
CA ILE A 152 10.55 -28.30 13.89
C ILE A 152 10.75 -28.83 12.47
N SER A 153 11.35 -28.04 11.57
CA SER A 153 11.61 -28.41 10.19
C SER A 153 12.86 -29.28 10.00
N GLU A 154 13.82 -29.20 10.93
CA GLU A 154 14.99 -30.07 10.94
C GLU A 154 14.57 -31.53 11.12
N GLY A 155 14.91 -32.38 10.18
CA GLY A 155 14.58 -33.81 10.21
C GLY A 155 13.23 -34.19 9.60
N LYS A 156 12.40 -33.24 9.16
CA LYS A 156 11.18 -33.51 8.40
C LYS A 156 11.44 -33.49 6.90
N LEU A 157 10.65 -34.25 6.14
CA LEU A 157 10.70 -34.17 4.68
C LEU A 157 10.18 -32.79 4.21
N PRO A 158 10.74 -32.24 3.13
CA PRO A 158 10.30 -30.93 2.62
C PRO A 158 8.78 -30.82 2.36
N TYR A 159 8.15 -31.92 1.95
CA TYR A 159 6.69 -31.95 1.73
C TYR A 159 5.89 -31.84 3.01
N ASP A 160 6.38 -32.43 4.11
CA ASP A 160 5.72 -32.36 5.43
C ASP A 160 5.81 -30.94 6.00
N VAL A 161 6.94 -30.27 5.79
CA VAL A 161 7.14 -28.87 6.16
C VAL A 161 6.17 -27.96 5.40
N VAL A 162 6.04 -28.15 4.09
CA VAL A 162 5.09 -27.38 3.25
C VAL A 162 3.65 -27.66 3.66
N PHE A 163 3.31 -28.91 3.94
CA PHE A 163 1.98 -29.31 4.42
C PHE A 163 1.62 -28.62 5.74
N LEU A 164 2.53 -28.64 6.70
CA LEU A 164 2.37 -27.99 8.00
C LEU A 164 2.18 -26.48 7.84
N LEU A 165 3.07 -25.80 7.08
CA LEU A 165 2.98 -24.37 6.83
C LEU A 165 1.65 -23.99 6.17
N ASN A 166 1.19 -24.74 5.19
CA ASN A 166 -0.07 -24.46 4.51
C ASN A 166 -1.28 -24.57 5.45
N ARG A 167 -1.26 -25.51 6.40
CA ARG A 167 -2.30 -25.61 7.45
C ARG A 167 -2.24 -24.41 8.40
N TYR A 168 -1.06 -24.06 8.86
CA TYR A 168 -0.83 -22.88 9.71
C TYR A 168 -1.25 -21.59 8.99
N PHE A 169 -0.83 -21.36 7.76
CA PHE A 169 -1.21 -20.17 6.99
C PHE A 169 -2.72 -20.07 6.75
N ARG A 170 -3.36 -21.20 6.51
CA ARG A 170 -4.82 -21.24 6.39
C ARG A 170 -5.52 -20.86 7.69
N ALA A 171 -5.11 -21.44 8.81
CA ALA A 171 -5.69 -21.18 10.12
C ALA A 171 -5.52 -19.71 10.53
N THR A 172 -4.29 -19.18 10.42
CA THR A 172 -3.98 -17.80 10.79
C THR A 172 -4.60 -16.79 9.82
N GLY A 173 -4.58 -17.05 8.51
CA GLY A 173 -5.20 -16.20 7.50
C GLY A 173 -6.71 -16.08 7.69
N GLN A 174 -7.40 -17.18 7.92
CA GLN A 174 -8.84 -17.19 8.21
C GLN A 174 -9.18 -16.44 9.50
N ALA A 175 -8.37 -16.58 10.55
CA ALA A 175 -8.55 -15.84 11.81
C ALA A 175 -8.41 -14.31 11.60
N ILE A 176 -7.41 -13.88 10.82
CA ILE A 176 -7.18 -12.47 10.48
C ILE A 176 -8.36 -11.92 9.67
N GLU A 177 -8.79 -12.62 8.61
CA GLU A 177 -9.89 -12.17 7.74
C GLU A 177 -11.22 -12.14 8.49
N ALA A 178 -11.51 -13.15 9.33
CA ALA A 178 -12.72 -13.21 10.16
C ALA A 178 -12.80 -12.08 11.18
N ALA A 179 -11.65 -11.52 11.60
CA ALA A 179 -11.59 -10.32 12.45
C ALA A 179 -11.68 -9.00 11.66
N GLY A 180 -11.80 -9.05 10.32
CA GLY A 180 -11.87 -7.87 9.46
C GLY A 180 -10.50 -7.31 9.05
N GLY A 181 -9.42 -8.06 9.27
CA GLY A 181 -8.09 -7.76 8.81
C GLY A 181 -7.84 -8.20 7.37
N ARG A 182 -6.73 -7.75 6.82
CA ARG A 182 -6.22 -8.20 5.53
C ARG A 182 -4.82 -8.78 5.72
N VAL A 183 -4.64 -10.02 5.30
CA VAL A 183 -3.29 -10.60 5.17
C VAL A 183 -2.52 -9.81 4.10
N ASP A 184 -1.39 -9.26 4.48
CA ASP A 184 -0.50 -8.53 3.56
C ASP A 184 0.43 -9.51 2.84
N LYS A 185 1.18 -10.28 3.61
CA LYS A 185 2.10 -11.30 3.08
C LYS A 185 2.46 -12.34 4.15
N PHE A 186 2.93 -13.48 3.66
CA PHE A 186 3.67 -14.45 4.46
C PHE A 186 5.17 -14.25 4.22
N ILE A 187 5.98 -14.35 5.27
CA ILE A 187 7.43 -14.13 5.26
C ILE A 187 8.07 -15.31 6.00
N GLY A 188 8.53 -16.31 5.24
CA GLY A 188 8.96 -17.57 5.86
C GLY A 188 7.79 -18.27 6.54
N ASP A 189 7.88 -18.48 7.84
CA ASP A 189 6.83 -18.98 8.72
C ASP A 189 6.02 -17.87 9.42
N GLY A 190 6.34 -16.62 9.12
CA GLY A 190 5.64 -15.46 9.66
C GLY A 190 4.52 -14.94 8.76
N VAL A 191 3.63 -14.16 9.36
CA VAL A 191 2.54 -13.46 8.67
C VAL A 191 2.48 -12.00 9.09
N MET A 192 2.25 -11.13 8.12
CA MET A 192 1.94 -9.72 8.34
C MET A 192 0.48 -9.45 7.94
N ALA A 193 -0.25 -8.72 8.77
CA ALA A 193 -1.61 -8.29 8.48
C ALA A 193 -1.82 -6.81 8.81
N ILE A 194 -2.78 -6.20 8.08
CA ILE A 194 -3.14 -4.79 8.17
C ILE A 194 -4.62 -4.68 8.51
N PHE A 195 -4.96 -3.80 9.46
CA PHE A 195 -6.32 -3.44 9.86
C PHE A 195 -6.52 -1.94 9.72
N GLY A 196 -7.74 -1.50 9.38
CA GLY A 196 -8.05 -0.08 9.23
C GLY A 196 -7.77 0.49 7.84
N LEU A 197 -7.74 -0.34 6.80
CA LEU A 197 -7.70 0.12 5.41
C LEU A 197 -8.95 0.93 5.02
N THR A 198 -10.06 0.61 5.66
CA THR A 198 -11.33 1.32 5.58
C THR A 198 -11.95 1.34 6.97
N GLY A 199 -12.36 2.49 7.47
CA GLY A 199 -13.02 2.59 8.78
C GLY A 199 -12.28 3.49 9.77
N GLU A 200 -12.76 3.48 11.01
CA GLU A 200 -12.24 4.30 12.09
C GLU A 200 -11.03 3.63 12.77
N PRO A 201 -10.06 4.43 13.27
CA PRO A 201 -8.88 3.94 13.97
C PRO A 201 -9.19 2.98 15.14
N ARG A 202 -10.24 3.27 15.91
CA ARG A 202 -10.66 2.41 17.02
C ARG A 202 -11.06 1.03 16.56
N VAL A 203 -11.81 0.92 15.48
CA VAL A 203 -12.24 -0.36 14.91
C VAL A 203 -11.04 -1.18 14.46
N ALA A 204 -10.06 -0.54 13.82
CA ALA A 204 -8.83 -1.20 13.40
C ALA A 204 -8.06 -1.82 14.59
N CYS A 205 -7.94 -1.09 15.71
CA CYS A 205 -7.28 -1.58 16.91
C CYS A 205 -8.03 -2.76 17.54
N LEU A 206 -9.36 -2.68 17.62
CA LEU A 206 -10.20 -3.77 18.13
C LEU A 206 -10.11 -5.02 17.27
N GLN A 207 -10.15 -4.86 15.95
CA GLN A 207 -10.01 -5.95 14.99
C GLN A 207 -8.64 -6.64 15.10
N ALA A 208 -7.56 -5.89 15.30
CA ALA A 208 -6.23 -6.45 15.48
C ALA A 208 -6.10 -7.29 16.76
N LEU A 209 -6.71 -6.84 17.86
CA LEU A 209 -6.77 -7.59 19.11
C LEU A 209 -7.61 -8.87 18.96
N ASP A 210 -8.78 -8.79 18.33
CA ASP A 210 -9.62 -9.98 18.06
C ASP A 210 -8.92 -10.98 17.13
N ALA A 211 -8.18 -10.49 16.14
CA ALA A 211 -7.38 -11.34 15.25
C ALA A 211 -6.33 -12.12 16.05
N ALA A 212 -5.57 -11.47 16.94
CA ALA A 212 -4.58 -12.14 17.77
C ALA A 212 -5.20 -13.23 18.65
N ARG A 213 -6.34 -12.95 19.28
CA ARG A 213 -7.08 -13.93 20.06
C ARG A 213 -7.56 -15.12 19.23
N ARG A 214 -8.16 -14.85 18.05
CA ARG A 214 -8.61 -15.90 17.12
C ARG A 214 -7.48 -16.74 16.59
N MET A 215 -6.34 -16.13 16.31
CA MET A 215 -5.15 -16.85 15.85
C MET A 215 -4.64 -17.82 16.91
N ALA A 216 -4.62 -17.43 18.19
CA ALA A 216 -4.23 -18.30 19.27
C ALA A 216 -5.19 -19.51 19.40
N LEU A 217 -6.50 -19.27 19.35
CA LEU A 217 -7.52 -20.35 19.36
C LEU A 217 -7.36 -21.27 18.16
N ALA A 218 -7.20 -20.72 16.95
CA ALA A 218 -7.03 -21.52 15.74
C ALA A 218 -5.72 -22.34 15.76
N LEU A 219 -4.68 -21.86 16.46
CA LEU A 219 -3.45 -22.59 16.65
C LEU A 219 -3.61 -23.74 17.66
N ASP A 220 -4.37 -23.53 18.73
CA ASP A 220 -4.70 -24.58 19.71
C ASP A 220 -5.51 -25.70 19.01
N ASP A 221 -6.53 -25.36 18.20
CA ASP A 221 -7.31 -26.33 17.38
C ASP A 221 -6.39 -27.08 16.39
N LEU A 222 -5.45 -26.38 15.75
CA LEU A 222 -4.50 -26.99 14.83
C LEU A 222 -3.55 -27.97 15.56
N ASN A 223 -3.07 -27.63 16.73
CA ASN A 223 -2.24 -28.48 17.57
C ASN A 223 -2.98 -29.76 17.98
N GLU A 224 -4.25 -29.64 18.37
CA GLU A 224 -5.08 -30.80 18.69
C GLU A 224 -5.27 -31.72 17.46
N ALA A 225 -5.60 -31.12 16.31
CA ALA A 225 -5.80 -31.88 15.05
C ALA A 225 -4.53 -32.53 14.52
N MET A 226 -3.35 -32.06 14.93
CA MET A 226 -2.03 -32.57 14.47
C MET A 226 -1.23 -33.24 15.59
N SER A 227 -1.85 -33.54 16.71
CA SER A 227 -1.15 -34.11 17.89
C SER A 227 -0.42 -35.42 17.62
N GLY A 228 -0.83 -36.19 16.59
CA GLY A 228 -0.15 -37.40 16.14
C GLY A 228 1.02 -37.17 15.17
N ASP A 229 1.13 -35.97 14.58
CA ASP A 229 2.12 -35.62 13.56
C ASP A 229 3.22 -34.68 14.08
N LEU A 230 3.02 -34.08 15.24
CA LEU A 230 3.92 -33.12 15.86
C LEU A 230 4.54 -33.68 17.16
N ASP A 231 5.87 -33.64 17.24
CA ASP A 231 6.61 -34.00 18.47
C ASP A 231 6.35 -33.00 19.63
N LEU A 232 6.14 -31.74 19.26
CA LEU A 232 5.83 -30.65 20.18
C LEU A 232 4.75 -29.75 19.57
N PRO A 233 3.86 -29.18 20.38
CA PRO A 233 2.83 -28.27 19.88
C PRO A 233 3.45 -27.01 19.28
N LEU A 234 2.85 -26.52 18.19
CA LEU A 234 3.21 -25.24 17.58
C LEU A 234 2.95 -24.11 18.57
N ARG A 235 3.84 -23.15 18.61
CA ARG A 235 3.71 -21.93 19.40
C ARG A 235 3.93 -20.73 18.51
N ILE A 236 3.25 -19.64 18.82
CA ILE A 236 3.30 -18.40 18.05
C ILE A 236 3.79 -17.24 18.90
N GLY A 237 4.46 -16.28 18.29
CA GLY A 237 4.70 -14.96 18.85
C GLY A 237 3.95 -13.94 18.02
N ILE A 238 3.26 -13.01 18.66
CA ILE A 238 2.45 -11.98 18.02
C ILE A 238 2.89 -10.61 18.51
N GLY A 239 3.11 -9.67 17.59
CA GLY A 239 3.38 -8.26 17.86
C GLY A 239 2.28 -7.38 17.26
N LEU A 240 1.69 -6.50 18.06
CA LEU A 240 0.65 -5.57 17.65
C LEU A 240 1.05 -4.12 17.92
N HIS A 241 0.96 -3.28 16.91
CA HIS A 241 1.15 -1.83 17.05
C HIS A 241 0.19 -1.06 16.12
N ALA A 242 -0.24 0.13 16.56
CA ALA A 242 -1.09 1.01 15.76
C ALA A 242 -0.48 2.40 15.63
N GLY A 243 -0.68 3.02 14.49
CA GLY A 243 -0.18 4.36 14.20
C GLY A 243 -0.29 4.73 12.73
N PRO A 244 0.25 5.89 12.34
CA PRO A 244 0.28 6.32 10.95
C PRO A 244 1.24 5.46 10.13
N ALA A 245 0.80 5.05 8.94
CA ALA A 245 1.61 4.35 7.96
C ALA A 245 1.21 4.76 6.53
N ILE A 246 2.14 4.68 5.61
CA ILE A 246 1.83 4.84 4.19
C ILE A 246 1.30 3.52 3.67
N VAL A 247 0.05 3.52 3.24
CA VAL A 247 -0.61 2.36 2.63
C VAL A 247 -0.81 2.63 1.15
N GLY A 248 -0.36 1.72 0.30
CA GLY A 248 -0.49 1.87 -1.14
C GLY A 248 -0.03 0.65 -1.90
N GLU A 249 -0.23 0.67 -3.21
CA GLU A 249 0.29 -0.36 -4.11
C GLU A 249 1.79 -0.16 -4.28
N MET A 250 2.58 -1.14 -3.88
CA MET A 250 4.04 -1.14 -3.94
C MET A 250 4.53 -2.45 -4.53
N GLY A 251 5.57 -2.37 -5.33
CA GLY A 251 6.16 -3.52 -6.01
C GLY A 251 6.51 -3.22 -7.46
N TYR A 252 6.86 -4.27 -8.18
CA TYR A 252 7.26 -4.18 -9.58
C TYR A 252 6.26 -4.94 -10.47
N GLU A 253 5.65 -4.28 -11.43
CA GLU A 253 4.72 -4.84 -12.42
C GLU A 253 3.60 -5.72 -11.80
N ARG A 254 3.59 -7.02 -12.14
CA ARG A 254 2.57 -7.99 -11.67
C ARG A 254 2.75 -8.38 -10.20
N ALA A 255 3.90 -8.07 -9.60
CA ALA A 255 4.18 -8.29 -8.19
C ALA A 255 3.81 -7.08 -7.31
N ALA A 256 3.19 -6.05 -7.88
CA ALA A 256 2.69 -4.91 -7.11
C ALA A 256 1.49 -5.33 -6.25
N GLN A 257 1.58 -5.06 -4.95
CA GLN A 257 0.53 -5.38 -3.96
C GLN A 257 0.26 -4.16 -3.10
N ILE A 258 -0.98 -4.05 -2.59
CA ILE A 258 -1.30 -3.06 -1.57
C ILE A 258 -0.64 -3.52 -0.28
N THR A 259 0.28 -2.71 0.25
CA THR A 259 1.01 -2.97 1.49
C THR A 259 1.15 -1.69 2.31
N ALA A 260 1.56 -1.83 3.57
CA ALA A 260 1.90 -0.71 4.45
C ALA A 260 3.41 -0.60 4.63
N ILE A 261 3.91 0.63 4.70
CA ILE A 261 5.30 0.93 5.09
C ILE A 261 5.34 2.09 6.09
N GLY A 262 6.35 2.09 6.94
CA GLY A 262 6.58 3.16 7.91
C GLY A 262 7.05 2.63 9.26
N ASP A 263 7.23 3.55 10.21
CA ASP A 263 7.67 3.23 11.57
C ASP A 263 6.70 2.30 12.30
N THR A 264 5.40 2.47 12.08
CA THR A 264 4.34 1.61 12.63
C THR A 264 4.54 0.13 12.25
N VAL A 265 4.89 -0.14 10.99
CA VAL A 265 5.15 -1.51 10.50
C VAL A 265 6.40 -2.10 11.15
N ASN A 266 7.49 -1.31 11.17
CA ASN A 266 8.75 -1.72 11.77
C ASN A 266 8.60 -1.97 13.29
N THR A 267 7.81 -1.15 13.97
CA THR A 267 7.54 -1.29 15.39
C THR A 267 6.79 -2.59 15.66
N ALA A 268 5.72 -2.89 14.94
CA ALA A 268 4.94 -4.13 15.11
C ALA A 268 5.82 -5.39 14.92
N SER A 269 6.69 -5.40 13.89
CA SER A 269 7.64 -6.50 13.67
C SER A 269 8.60 -6.70 14.85
N ARG A 270 9.06 -5.60 15.46
CA ARG A 270 9.95 -5.68 16.64
C ARG A 270 9.23 -6.13 17.90
N LEU A 271 7.96 -5.76 18.07
CA LEU A 271 7.14 -6.26 19.18
C LEU A 271 6.93 -7.77 19.06
N GLU A 272 6.77 -8.29 17.85
CA GLU A 272 6.75 -9.74 17.63
C GLU A 272 8.05 -10.38 18.14
N ALA A 273 9.22 -9.86 17.73
CA ALA A 273 10.52 -10.38 18.18
C ALA A 273 10.67 -10.32 19.72
N LEU A 274 10.24 -9.23 20.37
CA LEU A 274 10.27 -9.05 21.83
C LEU A 274 9.38 -10.08 22.56
N SER A 275 8.36 -10.64 21.91
CA SER A 275 7.52 -11.67 22.53
C SER A 275 8.35 -12.91 22.93
N LYS A 276 9.44 -13.20 22.21
CA LYS A 276 10.37 -14.25 22.59
C LYS A 276 11.14 -13.92 23.87
N GLU A 277 11.61 -12.68 23.98
CA GLU A 277 12.38 -12.21 25.13
C GLU A 277 11.53 -12.20 26.41
N PHE A 278 10.26 -11.80 26.29
CA PHE A 278 9.31 -11.79 27.41
C PHE A 278 8.68 -13.15 27.74
N GLY A 279 8.95 -14.19 26.92
CA GLY A 279 8.28 -15.48 27.05
C GLY A 279 6.75 -15.35 26.89
N ALA A 280 6.31 -14.40 26.10
CA ALA A 280 4.92 -14.06 25.85
C ALA A 280 4.46 -14.55 24.47
N GLU A 281 3.19 -14.82 24.33
CA GLU A 281 2.57 -15.11 23.04
C GLU A 281 2.19 -13.82 22.29
N LEU A 282 1.78 -12.78 23.04
CA LEU A 282 1.39 -11.49 22.49
C LEU A 282 2.13 -10.34 23.17
N VAL A 283 2.70 -9.45 22.37
CA VAL A 283 3.16 -8.13 22.80
C VAL A 283 2.40 -7.06 22.06
N VAL A 284 1.73 -6.19 22.80
CA VAL A 284 0.89 -5.12 22.25
C VAL A 284 1.36 -3.76 22.77
N SER A 285 1.43 -2.77 21.89
CA SER A 285 1.78 -1.39 22.29
C SER A 285 0.64 -0.71 23.04
N GLN A 286 0.99 0.21 23.95
CA GLN A 286 0.00 1.01 24.66
C GLN A 286 -0.81 1.88 23.71
N GLU A 287 -0.19 2.42 22.63
CA GLU A 287 -0.87 3.20 21.61
C GLU A 287 -2.00 2.43 20.92
N LEU A 288 -1.83 1.13 20.71
CA LEU A 288 -2.91 0.30 20.15
C LEU A 288 -4.03 0.10 21.16
N LEU A 289 -3.70 -0.15 22.43
CA LEU A 289 -4.69 -0.29 23.50
C LEU A 289 -5.48 1.01 23.72
N ASP A 290 -4.78 2.14 23.75
CA ASP A 290 -5.41 3.45 23.87
C ASP A 290 -6.34 3.72 22.68
N GLY A 291 -5.89 3.39 21.46
CA GLY A 291 -6.69 3.47 20.24
C GLY A 291 -7.93 2.57 20.27
N ALA A 292 -7.84 1.41 20.89
CA ALA A 292 -8.98 0.50 21.11
C ALA A 292 -9.91 0.98 22.23
N GLY A 293 -9.45 1.87 23.11
CA GLY A 293 -10.13 2.23 24.34
C GLY A 293 -10.15 1.09 25.35
N MET A 294 -9.08 0.28 25.38
CA MET A 294 -8.93 -0.88 26.25
C MET A 294 -7.75 -0.71 27.19
N ASP A 295 -7.87 -1.28 28.38
CA ASP A 295 -6.76 -1.43 29.33
C ASP A 295 -6.56 -2.90 29.70
N LEU A 296 -5.31 -3.28 29.93
CA LEU A 296 -4.91 -4.62 30.33
C LEU A 296 -4.09 -4.57 31.62
N PRO A 297 -4.71 -4.20 32.77
CA PRO A 297 -3.99 -3.96 33.99
C PRO A 297 -3.31 -5.23 34.54
N SER A 298 -3.81 -6.41 34.23
CA SER A 298 -3.24 -7.70 34.62
C SER A 298 -2.02 -8.12 33.82
N ALA A 299 -1.83 -7.53 32.62
CA ALA A 299 -0.70 -7.83 31.74
C ALA A 299 0.54 -7.04 32.16
N PRO A 300 1.72 -7.68 32.31
CA PRO A 300 2.98 -6.99 32.62
C PRO A 300 3.25 -5.83 31.67
N ARG A 301 3.59 -4.67 32.23
CA ARG A 301 3.98 -3.47 31.51
C ARG A 301 5.51 -3.43 31.39
N HIS A 302 5.98 -3.11 30.18
CA HIS A 302 7.39 -2.90 29.89
C HIS A 302 7.57 -1.61 29.11
N ASP A 303 8.65 -0.87 29.40
CA ASP A 303 9.07 0.28 28.62
C ASP A 303 10.31 -0.11 27.83
N VAL A 304 10.17 -0.27 26.52
CA VAL A 304 11.19 -0.82 25.60
C VAL A 304 11.76 0.24 24.69
N GLU A 305 13.03 0.09 24.32
CA GLU A 305 13.67 0.91 23.31
C GLU A 305 13.56 0.21 21.96
N ILE A 306 12.92 0.87 21.01
CA ILE A 306 12.78 0.36 19.64
C ILE A 306 13.84 1.04 18.77
N ARG A 307 14.73 0.25 18.18
CA ARG A 307 15.79 0.76 17.31
C ARG A 307 15.20 1.59 16.17
N GLY A 308 15.62 2.87 16.04
CA GLY A 308 15.15 3.80 15.00
C GLY A 308 13.95 4.65 15.42
N ARG A 309 13.36 4.43 16.59
CA ARG A 309 12.34 5.29 17.18
C ARG A 309 12.98 6.20 18.23
N GLN A 310 12.55 7.47 18.30
CA GLN A 310 12.92 8.35 19.40
C GLN A 310 12.00 8.10 20.60
N GLY A 311 12.60 7.82 21.77
CA GLY A 311 11.87 7.57 23.01
C GLY A 311 11.55 6.09 23.26
N ARG A 312 11.06 5.82 24.48
CA ARG A 312 10.62 4.49 24.90
C ARG A 312 9.18 4.24 24.51
N LEU A 313 8.89 3.01 24.15
CA LEU A 313 7.57 2.51 23.84
C LEU A 313 7.05 1.70 25.03
N THR A 314 5.89 2.06 25.55
CA THR A 314 5.22 1.23 26.56
C THR A 314 4.47 0.09 25.86
N VAL A 315 4.67 -1.13 26.35
CA VAL A 315 4.01 -2.34 25.83
C VAL A 315 3.43 -3.19 26.96
N ARG A 316 2.46 -4.02 26.61
CA ARG A 316 1.91 -5.07 27.48
C ARG A 316 2.26 -6.43 26.87
N ALA A 317 2.70 -7.36 27.74
CA ALA A 317 3.06 -8.70 27.33
C ALA A 317 2.10 -9.72 27.95
N LEU A 318 1.43 -10.51 27.12
CA LEU A 318 0.48 -11.55 27.54
C LEU A 318 1.07 -12.92 27.24
N LYS A 319 1.00 -13.82 28.23
CA LYS A 319 1.47 -15.19 28.06
C LYS A 319 0.61 -15.97 27.06
N LYS A 320 -0.68 -15.67 27.01
CA LYS A 320 -1.63 -16.20 26.05
C LYS A 320 -2.45 -15.08 25.45
N ALA A 321 -2.59 -15.06 24.14
CA ALA A 321 -3.45 -14.08 23.46
C ALA A 321 -4.94 -14.37 23.72
N THR A 322 -5.29 -15.59 24.13
CA THR A 322 -6.63 -15.97 24.60
C THR A 322 -7.04 -15.28 25.91
N ASP A 323 -6.08 -14.72 26.68
CA ASP A 323 -6.37 -13.92 27.88
C ASP A 323 -7.01 -12.56 27.54
N LEU A 324 -6.96 -12.16 26.26
CA LEU A 324 -7.82 -11.07 25.77
C LEU A 324 -9.28 -11.52 25.88
N THR A 325 -10.02 -10.90 26.78
CA THR A 325 -11.47 -11.17 26.94
C THR A 325 -12.20 -10.95 25.65
N ALA A 326 -13.20 -11.80 25.34
CA ALA A 326 -14.02 -11.65 24.16
C ALA A 326 -14.63 -10.24 24.14
N MET A 327 -14.34 -9.51 23.06
CA MET A 327 -14.91 -8.17 22.86
C MET A 327 -16.39 -8.35 22.46
N SER A 328 -17.29 -7.97 23.35
CA SER A 328 -18.74 -7.91 23.12
C SER A 328 -19.14 -6.61 22.46
#